data_40a51b6496c96b20e4ea7bfc079e1f79
#
_entry.id   40a51b6496c96b20e4ea7bfc079e1f79
#
_cell.length_a   1.000
_cell.length_b   1.000
_cell.length_c   1.000
_cell.angle_alpha   90.00
_cell.angle_beta   90.00
_cell.angle_gamma   90.00
#
_symmetry.space_group_name_H-M   'P 1'
#
loop_
_entity.id
_entity.type
_entity.pdbx_description
1 polymer ?
#
loop_
_entity_poly.entity_id
_entity_poly.type
_entity_poly.pdbx_seq_one_letter_code
_entity_poly.pdbx_strand_id
1 'polypeptide(L)'
;MKKAQVVLNVILVVLIAVLFFLYFSGRKKQCIATANYLVSKDNVGAKHPTIAYFELDSLNNQVTFIGEKKKELDAEQKGIENDYESSYRQLEAEKNDFLKRGSAITQPEAEAFQEKLVQQQQQVEADKQSRSQKLAEKGAKIMEDVQSKLKDFLDDYNKDKRYTYIFATGTGLDYMFYKDSTLNITNDIVKGLNDKMNNSK
;
A
#
# COMPACT_ATOMS: atom_id res chain seq x y z
N MET A 1 21.97 -43.10 62.99
CA MET A 1 21.11 -42.33 62.03
C MET A 1 21.74 -41.00 61.63
N LYS A 2 22.35 -40.20 62.50
CA LYS A 2 22.93 -38.87 62.11
C LYS A 2 24.08 -38.95 61.09
N LYS A 3 24.93 -40.00 61.12
CA LYS A 3 26.05 -40.17 60.15
C LYS A 3 25.59 -40.45 58.74
N ALA A 4 24.51 -41.22 58.54
CA ALA A 4 23.97 -41.51 57.23
C ALA A 4 23.35 -40.25 56.58
N GLN A 5 22.75 -39.38 57.37
CA GLN A 5 22.15 -38.14 56.90
C GLN A 5 23.22 -37.11 56.50
N VAL A 6 24.33 -37.07 57.12
CA VAL A 6 25.47 -36.22 56.78
C VAL A 6 26.10 -36.71 55.47
N VAL A 7 26.28 -38.02 55.31
CA VAL A 7 26.80 -38.60 54.07
C VAL A 7 25.86 -38.32 52.88
N LEU A 8 24.53 -38.41 53.05
CA LEU A 8 23.54 -38.11 52.01
C LEU A 8 23.61 -36.65 51.61
N ASN A 9 23.74 -35.71 52.57
CA ASN A 9 23.84 -34.28 52.24
C ASN A 9 25.15 -33.94 51.53
N VAL A 10 26.26 -34.59 51.85
CA VAL A 10 27.53 -34.38 51.15
C VAL A 10 27.42 -34.87 49.70
N ILE A 11 26.80 -36.04 49.47
CA ILE A 11 26.56 -36.56 48.11
C ILE A 11 25.68 -35.60 47.33
N LEU A 12 24.64 -35.03 47.95
CA LEU A 12 23.75 -34.08 47.26
C LEU A 12 24.48 -32.79 46.86
N VAL A 13 25.33 -32.25 47.73
CA VAL A 13 26.14 -31.06 47.44
C VAL A 13 27.13 -31.32 46.32
N VAL A 14 27.77 -32.50 46.28
CA VAL A 14 28.67 -32.90 45.18
C VAL A 14 27.90 -33.05 43.87
N LEU A 15 26.68 -33.64 43.86
CA LEU A 15 25.84 -33.73 42.67
C LEU A 15 25.44 -32.36 42.16
N ILE A 16 25.06 -31.43 43.03
CA ILE A 16 24.73 -30.06 42.66
C ILE A 16 25.95 -29.35 42.06
N ALA A 17 27.12 -29.50 42.64
CA ALA A 17 28.36 -28.93 42.15
C ALA A 17 28.74 -29.48 40.75
N VAL A 18 28.55 -30.78 40.54
CA VAL A 18 28.78 -31.43 39.21
C VAL A 18 27.77 -30.93 38.19
N LEU A 19 26.47 -30.83 38.54
CA LEU A 19 25.46 -30.27 37.67
C LEU A 19 25.75 -28.79 37.33
N PHE A 20 26.18 -28.01 38.29
CA PHE A 20 26.56 -26.62 38.08
C PHE A 20 27.81 -26.51 37.21
N PHE A 21 28.77 -27.37 37.38
CA PHE A 21 29.95 -27.44 36.51
C PHE A 21 29.60 -27.87 35.10
N LEU A 22 28.75 -28.86 34.92
CA LEU A 22 28.27 -29.27 33.59
C LEU A 22 27.40 -28.20 32.94
N TYR A 23 26.55 -27.51 33.69
CA TYR A 23 25.75 -26.39 33.19
C TYR A 23 26.63 -25.18 32.78
N PHE A 24 27.63 -24.87 33.53
CA PHE A 24 28.56 -23.78 33.21
C PHE A 24 29.60 -24.18 32.18
N SER A 25 30.05 -25.42 32.17
CA SER A 25 30.97 -25.96 31.17
C SER A 25 30.27 -26.24 29.84
N GLY A 26 28.95 -26.56 29.85
CA GLY A 26 28.10 -26.70 28.67
C GLY A 26 27.73 -25.37 28.00
N ARG A 27 27.96 -24.24 28.67
CA ARG A 27 28.05 -22.95 28.01
C ARG A 27 29.39 -22.79 27.28
N LYS A 28 29.74 -23.76 26.41
CA LYS A 28 30.47 -23.40 25.21
C LYS A 28 29.70 -22.24 24.65
N LYS A 29 30.33 -21.06 24.60
CA LYS A 29 29.96 -19.94 23.78
C LYS A 29 29.34 -20.53 22.55
N GLN A 30 27.99 -20.55 22.45
CA GLN A 30 27.43 -20.33 21.17
C GLN A 30 28.07 -19.00 20.77
N CYS A 31 29.19 -19.12 20.09
CA CYS A 31 29.52 -18.15 19.09
C CYS A 31 28.19 -18.01 18.38
N ILE A 32 27.45 -16.93 18.62
CA ILE A 32 26.80 -16.27 17.54
C ILE A 32 27.88 -16.38 16.49
N ALA A 33 27.71 -17.32 15.56
CA ALA A 33 28.28 -17.17 14.27
C ALA A 33 27.71 -15.80 13.85
N THR A 34 28.36 -14.71 14.27
CA THR A 34 28.59 -13.64 13.37
C THR A 34 28.89 -14.43 12.14
N ALA A 35 27.92 -14.47 11.23
CA ALA A 35 28.20 -14.80 9.88
C ALA A 35 29.34 -13.82 9.51
N ASN A 36 30.53 -14.20 9.94
CA ASN A 36 31.70 -13.98 9.17
C ASN A 36 31.35 -14.78 7.93
N TYR A 37 30.57 -14.14 7.09
CA TYR A 37 30.67 -14.27 5.67
C TYR A 37 32.17 -14.16 5.48
N LEU A 38 32.82 -15.33 5.54
CA LEU A 38 34.14 -15.49 5.02
C LEU A 38 33.96 -15.02 3.58
N VAL A 39 34.27 -13.74 3.39
CA VAL A 39 34.68 -13.25 2.09
C VAL A 39 35.86 -14.12 1.80
N SER A 40 35.59 -15.30 1.25
CA SER A 40 36.58 -16.13 0.64
C SER A 40 37.17 -15.24 -0.41
N LYS A 41 38.40 -14.83 -0.15
CA LYS A 41 39.20 -13.94 -0.99
C LYS A 41 39.50 -14.56 -2.37
N ASP A 42 38.84 -15.70 -2.68
CA ASP A 42 39.09 -16.51 -3.87
C ASP A 42 37.84 -16.74 -4.73
N ASN A 43 36.80 -15.89 -4.62
CA ASN A 43 35.73 -15.85 -5.61
C ASN A 43 35.89 -14.67 -6.56
N VAL A 44 36.88 -14.82 -7.44
CA VAL A 44 36.93 -14.11 -8.73
C VAL A 44 35.64 -14.46 -9.48
N GLY A 45 34.57 -13.65 -9.31
CA GLY A 45 33.34 -13.79 -10.09
C GLY A 45 32.00 -13.66 -9.35
N ALA A 46 31.93 -13.71 -8.02
CA ALA A 46 30.69 -13.42 -7.33
C ALA A 46 30.43 -11.90 -7.37
N LYS A 47 29.68 -11.44 -8.35
CA LYS A 47 29.12 -10.09 -8.33
C LYS A 47 28.28 -9.97 -7.07
N HIS A 48 28.71 -9.13 -6.13
CA HIS A 48 27.88 -8.81 -4.97
C HIS A 48 26.53 -8.28 -5.48
N PRO A 49 25.39 -8.71 -4.91
CA PRO A 49 24.10 -8.20 -5.34
C PRO A 49 24.08 -6.69 -5.13
N THR A 50 23.89 -5.96 -6.22
CA THR A 50 23.79 -4.51 -6.18
C THR A 50 22.30 -4.17 -6.00
N ILE A 51 22.01 -3.33 -5.02
CA ILE A 51 20.67 -2.92 -4.65
C ILE A 51 20.48 -1.45 -5.00
N ALA A 52 19.31 -1.08 -5.46
CA ALA A 52 18.87 0.29 -5.56
C ALA A 52 17.46 0.42 -4.96
N TYR A 53 17.04 1.64 -4.68
CA TYR A 53 15.66 1.92 -4.28
C TYR A 53 15.17 3.23 -4.89
N PHE A 54 13.84 3.34 -4.96
CA PHE A 54 13.17 4.58 -5.33
C PHE A 54 11.97 4.85 -4.42
N GLU A 55 11.54 6.11 -4.38
CA GLU A 55 10.45 6.57 -3.52
C GLU A 55 9.16 6.73 -4.33
N LEU A 56 8.15 5.90 -4.04
CA LEU A 56 6.84 5.94 -4.69
C LEU A 56 6.14 7.29 -4.52
N ASP A 57 6.25 7.90 -3.34
CA ASP A 57 5.65 9.21 -3.07
C ASP A 57 6.21 10.29 -3.99
N SER A 58 7.53 10.23 -4.25
CA SER A 58 8.19 11.13 -5.19
C SER A 58 7.72 10.89 -6.63
N LEU A 59 7.54 9.64 -7.05
CA LEU A 59 6.98 9.32 -8.37
C LEU A 59 5.56 9.86 -8.51
N ASN A 60 4.70 9.62 -7.51
CA ASN A 60 3.32 10.08 -7.51
C ASN A 60 3.19 11.61 -7.60
N ASN A 61 4.17 12.35 -7.06
CA ASN A 61 4.16 13.80 -7.03
C ASN A 61 4.86 14.44 -8.23
N GLN A 62 5.84 13.77 -8.84
CA GLN A 62 6.73 14.38 -9.84
C GLN A 62 6.55 13.81 -11.25
N VAL A 63 5.89 12.66 -11.41
CA VAL A 63 5.57 12.12 -12.73
C VAL A 63 4.31 12.80 -13.27
N THR A 64 4.48 13.60 -14.34
CA THR A 64 3.43 14.45 -14.90
C THR A 64 2.17 13.66 -15.25
N PHE A 65 2.33 12.51 -15.89
CA PHE A 65 1.20 11.63 -16.27
C PHE A 65 0.37 11.20 -15.06
N ILE A 66 1.02 10.82 -13.95
CA ILE A 66 0.32 10.41 -12.73
C ILE A 66 -0.47 11.59 -12.17
N GLY A 67 0.15 12.77 -12.12
CA GLY A 67 -0.51 13.99 -11.66
C GLY A 67 -1.71 14.40 -12.52
N GLU A 68 -1.60 14.29 -13.85
CA GLU A 68 -2.70 14.54 -14.78
C GLU A 68 -3.86 13.56 -14.55
N LYS A 69 -3.57 12.27 -14.43
CA LYS A 69 -4.57 11.22 -14.20
C LYS A 69 -5.27 11.34 -12.85
N LYS A 70 -4.53 11.72 -11.81
CA LYS A 70 -5.12 12.01 -10.50
C LYS A 70 -6.10 13.18 -10.57
N LYS A 71 -5.71 14.28 -11.23
CA LYS A 71 -6.61 15.44 -11.42
C LYS A 71 -7.86 15.08 -12.22
N GLU A 72 -7.72 14.20 -13.22
CA GLU A 72 -8.86 13.71 -14.00
C GLU A 72 -9.85 12.92 -13.13
N LEU A 73 -9.35 11.98 -12.30
CA LEU A 73 -10.17 11.21 -11.38
C LEU A 73 -10.84 12.11 -10.31
N ASP A 74 -10.09 13.05 -9.73
CA ASP A 74 -10.60 14.00 -8.74
C ASP A 74 -11.71 14.89 -9.32
N ALA A 75 -11.56 15.34 -10.57
CA ALA A 75 -12.58 16.13 -11.25
C ALA A 75 -13.85 15.32 -11.53
N GLU A 76 -13.70 14.05 -11.95
CA GLU A 76 -14.81 13.15 -12.20
C GLU A 76 -15.56 12.80 -10.89
N GLN A 77 -14.82 12.56 -9.80
CA GLN A 77 -15.40 12.36 -8.46
C GLN A 77 -16.24 13.56 -8.02
N LYS A 78 -15.71 14.77 -8.15
CA LYS A 78 -16.45 16.00 -7.84
C LYS A 78 -17.67 16.18 -8.74
N GLY A 79 -17.58 15.79 -10.01
CA GLY A 79 -18.73 15.80 -10.90
C GLY A 79 -19.85 14.89 -10.42
N ILE A 80 -19.53 13.66 -10.01
CA ILE A 80 -20.49 12.70 -9.47
C ILE A 80 -21.18 13.27 -8.21
N GLU A 81 -20.39 13.85 -7.30
CA GLU A 81 -20.92 14.45 -6.06
C GLU A 81 -21.85 15.64 -6.34
N ASN A 82 -21.44 16.53 -7.23
CA ASN A 82 -22.23 17.70 -7.61
C ASN A 82 -23.56 17.31 -8.27
N ASP A 83 -23.52 16.34 -9.19
CA ASP A 83 -24.72 15.84 -9.87
C ASP A 83 -25.69 15.18 -8.89
N TYR A 84 -25.14 14.38 -7.95
CA TYR A 84 -25.92 13.77 -6.87
C TYR A 84 -26.62 14.81 -6.00
N GLU A 85 -25.87 15.80 -5.49
CA GLU A 85 -26.46 16.89 -4.69
C GLU A 85 -27.49 17.72 -5.46
N SER A 86 -27.22 17.98 -6.75
CA SER A 86 -28.14 18.72 -7.63
C SER A 86 -29.45 17.95 -7.81
N SER A 87 -29.36 16.62 -8.05
CA SER A 87 -30.53 15.75 -8.19
C SER A 87 -31.36 15.71 -6.92
N TYR A 88 -30.70 15.61 -5.75
CA TYR A 88 -31.42 15.64 -4.48
C TYR A 88 -32.12 16.98 -4.22
N ARG A 89 -31.46 18.10 -4.50
CA ARG A 89 -32.09 19.43 -4.41
C ARG A 89 -33.30 19.56 -5.31
N GLN A 90 -33.24 18.97 -6.51
CA GLN A 90 -34.36 18.97 -7.44
C GLN A 90 -35.54 18.13 -6.91
N LEU A 91 -35.30 16.95 -6.32
CA LEU A 91 -36.32 16.13 -5.70
C LEU A 91 -37.00 16.85 -4.52
N GLU A 92 -36.18 17.56 -3.69
CA GLU A 92 -36.73 18.35 -2.61
C GLU A 92 -37.60 19.52 -3.08
N ALA A 93 -37.15 20.21 -4.13
CA ALA A 93 -37.95 21.29 -4.75
C ALA A 93 -39.25 20.76 -5.30
N GLU A 94 -39.25 19.64 -6.02
CA GLU A 94 -40.46 18.98 -6.55
C GLU A 94 -41.43 18.58 -5.44
N LYS A 95 -40.90 18.00 -4.35
CA LYS A 95 -41.67 17.67 -3.17
C LYS A 95 -42.31 18.89 -2.54
N ASN A 96 -41.57 19.96 -2.34
CA ASN A 96 -42.04 21.18 -1.75
C ASN A 96 -43.11 21.86 -2.62
N ASP A 97 -42.94 21.86 -3.94
CA ASP A 97 -43.94 22.42 -4.85
C ASP A 97 -45.23 21.61 -4.87
N PHE A 98 -45.12 20.28 -4.80
CA PHE A 98 -46.30 19.43 -4.65
C PHE A 98 -47.04 19.75 -3.35
N LEU A 99 -46.34 19.83 -2.22
CA LEU A 99 -46.95 20.11 -0.91
C LEU A 99 -47.60 21.49 -0.80
N LYS A 100 -47.14 22.50 -1.59
CA LYS A 100 -47.77 23.84 -1.65
C LYS A 100 -49.22 23.82 -2.16
N ARG A 101 -49.60 22.78 -2.90
CA ARG A 101 -50.99 22.62 -3.38
C ARG A 101 -51.99 22.36 -2.23
N GLY A 102 -51.52 21.94 -1.05
CA GLY A 102 -52.30 21.82 0.18
C GLY A 102 -53.53 20.94 0.03
N SER A 103 -54.68 21.47 0.43
CA SER A 103 -55.96 20.76 0.38
C SER A 103 -56.48 20.42 -1.01
N ALA A 104 -55.85 20.92 -2.08
CA ALA A 104 -56.19 20.54 -3.44
C ALA A 104 -55.58 19.19 -3.88
N ILE A 105 -54.74 18.55 -3.03
CA ILE A 105 -54.15 17.23 -3.31
C ILE A 105 -55.18 16.16 -2.94
N THR A 106 -55.55 15.32 -3.90
CA THR A 106 -56.37 14.13 -3.67
C THR A 106 -55.52 12.96 -3.17
N GLN A 107 -56.15 12.00 -2.49
CA GLN A 107 -55.39 10.83 -1.99
C GLN A 107 -54.70 10.02 -3.10
N PRO A 108 -55.32 9.71 -4.24
CA PRO A 108 -54.64 9.02 -5.32
C PRO A 108 -53.43 9.81 -5.88
N GLU A 109 -53.50 11.14 -5.96
CA GLU A 109 -52.39 11.99 -6.39
C GLU A 109 -51.24 11.94 -5.37
N ALA A 110 -51.52 11.92 -4.07
CA ALA A 110 -50.52 11.83 -3.04
C ALA A 110 -49.75 10.48 -3.10
N GLU A 111 -50.50 9.38 -3.28
CA GLU A 111 -49.93 8.04 -3.41
C GLU A 111 -49.05 7.91 -4.65
N ALA A 112 -49.55 8.36 -5.80
CA ALA A 112 -48.79 8.36 -7.06
C ALA A 112 -47.55 9.24 -6.98
N PHE A 113 -47.63 10.39 -6.33
CA PHE A 113 -46.48 11.27 -6.14
C PHE A 113 -45.41 10.65 -5.21
N GLN A 114 -45.85 10.00 -4.13
CA GLN A 114 -44.96 9.33 -3.22
C GLN A 114 -44.23 8.18 -3.91
N GLU A 115 -44.93 7.35 -4.68
CA GLU A 115 -44.32 6.28 -5.47
C GLU A 115 -43.28 6.81 -6.47
N LYS A 116 -43.65 7.88 -7.22
CA LYS A 116 -42.74 8.57 -8.14
C LYS A 116 -41.48 9.07 -7.43
N LEU A 117 -41.64 9.70 -6.25
CA LEU A 117 -40.51 10.25 -5.51
C LEU A 117 -39.57 9.14 -5.03
N VAL A 118 -40.07 8.02 -4.58
CA VAL A 118 -39.29 6.85 -4.19
C VAL A 118 -38.50 6.30 -5.39
N GLN A 119 -39.15 6.15 -6.54
CA GLN A 119 -38.48 5.69 -7.77
C GLN A 119 -37.36 6.64 -8.20
N GLN A 120 -37.63 7.95 -8.16
CA GLN A 120 -36.60 8.95 -8.50
C GLN A 120 -35.41 8.93 -7.52
N GLN A 121 -35.66 8.78 -6.21
CA GLN A 121 -34.57 8.62 -5.23
C GLN A 121 -33.75 7.38 -5.50
N GLN A 122 -34.38 6.24 -5.76
CA GLN A 122 -33.68 5.00 -6.10
C GLN A 122 -32.83 5.16 -7.37
N GLN A 123 -33.35 5.87 -8.36
CA GLN A 123 -32.62 6.14 -9.61
C GLN A 123 -31.38 7.01 -9.36
N VAL A 124 -31.49 8.05 -8.53
CA VAL A 124 -30.35 8.93 -8.19
C VAL A 124 -29.27 8.16 -7.42
N GLU A 125 -29.66 7.31 -6.47
CA GLU A 125 -28.71 6.44 -5.76
C GLU A 125 -28.03 5.43 -6.68
N ALA A 126 -28.80 4.78 -7.54
CA ALA A 126 -28.28 3.81 -8.49
C ALA A 126 -27.29 4.44 -9.49
N ASP A 127 -27.59 5.66 -9.96
CA ASP A 127 -26.70 6.39 -10.86
C ASP A 127 -25.37 6.75 -10.16
N LYS A 128 -25.44 7.31 -8.95
CA LYS A 128 -24.23 7.60 -8.15
C LYS A 128 -23.39 6.35 -7.95
N GLN A 129 -24.01 5.24 -7.53
CA GLN A 129 -23.32 3.98 -7.28
C GLN A 129 -22.65 3.46 -8.56
N SER A 130 -23.38 3.44 -9.68
CA SER A 130 -22.86 2.98 -10.97
C SER A 130 -21.67 3.82 -11.44
N ARG A 131 -21.77 5.16 -11.34
CA ARG A 131 -20.70 6.07 -11.74
C ARG A 131 -19.48 5.96 -10.82
N SER A 132 -19.70 5.83 -9.51
CA SER A 132 -18.61 5.63 -8.54
C SER A 132 -17.87 4.31 -8.79
N GLN A 133 -18.59 3.25 -9.14
CA GLN A 133 -17.97 1.97 -9.50
C GLN A 133 -17.12 2.11 -10.78
N LYS A 134 -17.65 2.74 -11.82
CA LYS A 134 -16.90 2.99 -13.07
C LYS A 134 -15.66 3.83 -12.83
N LEU A 135 -15.75 4.82 -11.94
CA LEU A 135 -14.60 5.64 -11.57
C LEU A 135 -13.52 4.81 -10.84
N ALA A 136 -13.92 3.92 -9.93
CA ALA A 136 -13.00 3.00 -9.25
C ALA A 136 -12.32 2.05 -10.24
N GLU A 137 -13.06 1.49 -11.20
CA GLU A 137 -12.51 0.64 -12.28
C GLU A 137 -11.53 1.41 -13.16
N LYS A 138 -11.85 2.67 -13.49
CA LYS A 138 -10.96 3.56 -14.23
C LYS A 138 -9.67 3.84 -13.45
N GLY A 139 -9.78 4.10 -12.14
CA GLY A 139 -8.62 4.27 -11.26
C GLY A 139 -7.72 3.04 -11.22
N ALA A 140 -8.31 1.84 -11.11
CA ALA A 140 -7.56 0.58 -11.13
C ALA A 140 -6.80 0.38 -12.45
N LYS A 141 -7.43 0.67 -13.60
CA LYS A 141 -6.78 0.59 -14.92
C LYS A 141 -5.62 1.58 -15.06
N ILE A 142 -5.80 2.80 -14.55
CA ILE A 142 -4.71 3.81 -14.55
C ILE A 142 -3.53 3.32 -13.71
N MET A 143 -3.79 2.71 -12.54
CA MET A 143 -2.74 2.17 -11.69
C MET A 143 -2.00 1.02 -12.38
N GLU A 144 -2.71 0.12 -13.05
CA GLU A 144 -2.12 -0.97 -13.85
C GLU A 144 -1.23 -0.43 -14.98
N ASP A 145 -1.69 0.59 -15.71
CA ASP A 145 -0.92 1.24 -16.77
C ASP A 145 0.35 1.91 -16.23
N VAL A 146 0.26 2.60 -15.09
CA VAL A 146 1.43 3.20 -14.42
C VAL A 146 2.43 2.12 -14.00
N GLN A 147 1.97 1.01 -13.40
CA GLN A 147 2.84 -0.09 -13.00
C GLN A 147 3.51 -0.75 -14.21
N SER A 148 2.78 -0.97 -15.29
CA SER A 148 3.34 -1.52 -16.53
C SER A 148 4.43 -0.61 -17.10
N LYS A 149 4.15 0.69 -17.22
CA LYS A 149 5.11 1.67 -17.73
C LYS A 149 6.36 1.79 -16.86
N LEU A 150 6.18 1.74 -15.53
CA LEU A 150 7.29 1.73 -14.58
C LEU A 150 8.15 0.46 -14.76
N LYS A 151 7.52 -0.70 -14.87
CA LYS A 151 8.22 -1.96 -15.10
C LYS A 151 9.00 -1.95 -16.39
N ASP A 152 8.38 -1.54 -17.50
CA ASP A 152 9.03 -1.44 -18.80
C ASP A 152 10.22 -0.46 -18.77
N PHE A 153 10.07 0.65 -18.03
CA PHE A 153 11.17 1.59 -17.83
C PHE A 153 12.31 0.95 -17.03
N LEU A 154 12.01 0.26 -15.94
CA LEU A 154 13.03 -0.39 -15.09
C LEU A 154 13.76 -1.52 -15.82
N ASP A 155 13.05 -2.29 -16.65
CA ASP A 155 13.64 -3.32 -17.49
C ASP A 155 14.64 -2.70 -18.51
N ASP A 156 14.28 -1.57 -19.12
CA ASP A 156 15.16 -0.82 -20.01
C ASP A 156 16.35 -0.18 -19.26
N TYR A 157 16.09 0.43 -18.10
CA TYR A 157 17.09 1.11 -17.26
C TYR A 157 18.13 0.14 -16.71
N ASN A 158 17.73 -1.10 -16.45
CA ASN A 158 18.59 -2.15 -15.90
C ASN A 158 19.06 -3.19 -16.94
N LYS A 159 19.06 -2.86 -18.23
CA LYS A 159 19.51 -3.78 -19.31
C LYS A 159 20.93 -4.30 -19.12
N ASP A 160 21.81 -3.49 -18.57
CA ASP A 160 23.18 -3.84 -18.24
C ASP A 160 23.30 -4.71 -16.96
N LYS A 161 22.16 -5.07 -16.34
CA LYS A 161 22.09 -5.84 -15.08
C LYS A 161 22.95 -5.25 -13.96
N ARG A 162 22.99 -3.94 -13.90
CA ARG A 162 23.73 -3.17 -12.90
C ARG A 162 23.16 -3.41 -11.49
N TYR A 163 21.83 -3.56 -11.39
CA TYR A 163 21.16 -3.85 -10.13
C TYR A 163 20.59 -5.27 -10.13
N THR A 164 20.77 -5.97 -9.02
CA THR A 164 20.14 -7.27 -8.76
C THR A 164 18.73 -7.10 -8.25
N TYR A 165 18.50 -6.05 -7.42
CA TYR A 165 17.21 -5.70 -6.88
C TYR A 165 17.00 -4.19 -6.92
N ILE A 166 15.78 -3.78 -7.28
CA ILE A 166 15.30 -2.41 -7.18
C ILE A 166 14.04 -2.42 -6.32
N PHE A 167 14.08 -1.74 -5.17
CA PHE A 167 12.99 -1.70 -4.21
C PHE A 167 12.20 -0.40 -4.32
N ALA A 168 10.87 -0.48 -4.21
CA ALA A 168 10.03 0.67 -3.98
C ALA A 168 9.95 0.95 -2.48
N THR A 169 10.06 2.20 -2.09
CA THR A 169 9.86 2.69 -0.70
C THR A 169 8.85 3.84 -0.72
N GLY A 170 8.27 4.16 0.43
CA GLY A 170 7.28 5.26 0.56
C GLY A 170 6.17 4.91 1.52
N THR A 171 5.24 5.81 1.70
CA THR A 171 4.12 5.67 2.62
C THR A 171 3.37 4.35 2.41
N GLY A 172 3.21 3.57 3.47
CA GLY A 172 2.60 2.22 3.43
C GLY A 172 3.56 1.08 3.05
N LEU A 173 4.83 1.38 2.72
CA LEU A 173 5.90 0.42 2.44
C LEU A 173 7.06 0.58 3.43
N ASP A 174 6.80 1.07 4.63
CA ASP A 174 7.80 1.49 5.63
C ASP A 174 8.42 0.31 6.40
N TYR A 175 8.81 -0.75 5.68
CA TYR A 175 9.58 -1.86 6.27
C TYR A 175 11.09 -1.64 6.19
N MET A 176 11.53 -0.56 5.55
CA MET A 176 12.95 -0.21 5.40
C MET A 176 13.30 0.94 6.34
N PHE A 177 13.84 0.61 7.53
CA PHE A 177 14.17 1.60 8.56
C PHE A 177 15.45 2.40 8.30
N TYR A 178 16.33 1.88 7.45
CA TYR A 178 17.56 2.54 7.03
C TYR A 178 17.80 2.32 5.55
N LYS A 179 18.13 3.39 4.84
CA LYS A 179 18.48 3.38 3.42
C LYS A 179 19.62 4.36 3.16
N ASP A 180 20.63 3.91 2.44
CA ASP A 180 21.72 4.76 2.00
C ASP A 180 21.27 5.61 0.81
N SER A 181 21.38 6.93 0.92
CA SER A 181 20.97 7.86 -0.14
C SER A 181 21.74 7.70 -1.45
N THR A 182 22.91 7.11 -1.42
CA THR A 182 23.70 6.84 -2.63
C THR A 182 23.08 5.76 -3.53
N LEU A 183 22.17 4.95 -2.97
CA LEU A 183 21.44 3.89 -3.68
C LEU A 183 20.08 4.37 -4.21
N ASN A 184 19.76 5.66 -4.03
CA ASN A 184 18.50 6.25 -4.47
C ASN A 184 18.53 6.58 -5.96
N ILE A 185 17.66 5.95 -6.74
CA ILE A 185 17.49 6.17 -8.19
C ILE A 185 16.19 6.89 -8.54
N THR A 186 15.49 7.48 -7.57
CA THR A 186 14.19 8.13 -7.76
C THR A 186 14.21 9.17 -8.88
N ASN A 187 15.23 10.05 -8.88
CA ASN A 187 15.34 11.12 -9.86
C ASN A 187 15.51 10.59 -11.29
N ASP A 188 16.27 9.52 -11.45
CA ASP A 188 16.48 8.89 -12.76
C ASP A 188 15.17 8.31 -13.29
N ILE A 189 14.41 7.65 -12.40
CA ILE A 189 13.11 7.07 -12.75
C ILE A 189 12.10 8.16 -13.10
N VAL A 190 11.99 9.21 -12.28
CA VAL A 190 11.07 10.35 -12.54
C VAL A 190 11.38 10.98 -13.89
N LYS A 191 12.65 11.29 -14.15
CA LYS A 191 13.08 11.87 -15.42
C LYS A 191 12.75 10.94 -16.59
N GLY A 192 13.18 9.69 -16.50
CA GLY A 192 12.99 8.74 -17.58
C GLY A 192 11.51 8.42 -17.87
N LEU A 193 10.67 8.34 -16.85
CA LEU A 193 9.23 8.17 -17.04
C LEU A 193 8.61 9.41 -17.69
N ASN A 194 8.97 10.62 -17.25
CA ASN A 194 8.47 11.84 -17.87
C ASN A 194 8.89 11.94 -19.34
N ASP A 195 10.14 11.63 -19.67
CA ASP A 195 10.64 11.63 -21.05
C ASP A 195 9.91 10.58 -21.91
N LYS A 196 9.74 9.36 -21.41
CA LYS A 196 9.08 8.25 -22.13
C LYS A 196 7.58 8.54 -22.36
N MET A 197 6.90 9.13 -21.37
CA MET A 197 5.47 9.43 -21.46
C MET A 197 5.15 10.68 -22.29
N ASN A 198 6.05 11.66 -22.32
CA ASN A 198 5.89 12.83 -23.18
C ASN A 198 6.11 12.50 -24.66
N ASN A 199 6.97 11.54 -24.97
CA ASN A 199 7.24 11.09 -26.34
C ASN A 199 6.19 10.11 -26.88
N SER A 200 5.23 9.69 -26.06
CA SER A 200 4.13 8.78 -26.44
C SER A 200 2.81 9.50 -26.72
N LYS A 201 2.82 10.84 -26.73
CA LYS A 201 1.73 11.71 -27.18
C LYS A 201 1.99 12.08 -28.62
#